data_176e99b235b88d16bbd33722d32adc1e
#
_entry.id   176e99b235b88d16bbd33722d32adc1e
#
_cell.length_a   1.000
_cell.length_b   1.000
_cell.length_c   1.000
_cell.angle_alpha   90.00
_cell.angle_beta   90.00
_cell.angle_gamma   90.00
#
_symmetry.space_group_name_H-M   'P 1'
#
loop_
_entity.id
_entity.type
_entity.pdbx_description
1 polymer ?
#
loop_
_entity_poly.entity_id
_entity_poly.type
_entity_poly.pdbx_seq_one_letter_code
_entity_poly.pdbx_strand_id
1 'polypeptide(L)'
;QSSLRPGIFSALLILAFQAVMMVLSLLRKGGPFASLRRQGYWWLYVTLFSVTLLFLLLIVFLMRRRRPCLDTFFLPLQTFYTAFLCLWGTCVTLLDQFGGNSLSVFTYVTLSAAALTVLQPWQSALIFTGNCLFLNLLLPYTPAGPDNFYSNAVNSCFVTLGAFFISLWFYRSKVSSCYAKSIIEQQNADIRSMNVQLDQMAHTDELTGMK
;
A
#
# COMPACT_ATOMS: atom_id res chain seq x y z
N GLN A 1 15.07 -5.11 -4.86
CA GLN A 1 14.23 -6.34 -4.85
C GLN A 1 13.53 -6.57 -3.50
N SER A 2 14.06 -6.08 -2.38
CA SER A 2 13.44 -6.25 -1.05
C SER A 2 12.14 -5.45 -0.86
N SER A 3 11.94 -4.35 -1.57
CA SER A 3 10.75 -3.51 -1.47
C SER A 3 9.56 -4.01 -2.31
N LEU A 4 9.80 -4.85 -3.30
CA LEU A 4 8.76 -5.39 -4.20
C LEU A 4 8.00 -6.57 -3.58
N ARG A 5 8.66 -7.39 -2.75
CA ARG A 5 8.04 -8.56 -2.13
C ARG A 5 6.79 -8.26 -1.29
N PRO A 6 6.80 -7.25 -0.39
CA PRO A 6 5.59 -6.93 0.37
C PRO A 6 4.44 -6.43 -0.51
N GLY A 7 4.73 -5.71 -1.60
CA GLY A 7 3.71 -5.27 -2.56
C GLY A 7 3.03 -6.43 -3.32
N ILE A 8 3.81 -7.45 -3.70
CA ILE A 8 3.27 -8.67 -4.34
C ILE A 8 2.42 -9.45 -3.34
N PHE A 9 2.92 -9.62 -2.12
CA PHE A 9 2.18 -10.36 -1.08
C PHE A 9 0.84 -9.69 -0.75
N SER A 10 0.80 -8.37 -0.56
CA SER A 10 -0.43 -7.63 -0.31
C SER A 10 -1.41 -7.71 -1.49
N ALA A 11 -0.92 -7.61 -2.74
CA ALA A 11 -1.75 -7.73 -3.93
C ALA A 11 -2.36 -9.15 -4.06
N LEU A 12 -1.59 -10.21 -3.79
CA LEU A 12 -2.09 -11.59 -3.80
C LEU A 12 -3.15 -11.81 -2.72
N LEU A 13 -2.95 -11.27 -1.52
CA LEU A 13 -3.91 -11.37 -0.42
C LEU A 13 -5.23 -10.65 -0.76
N ILE A 14 -5.15 -9.47 -1.37
CA ILE A 14 -6.32 -8.72 -1.83
C ILE A 14 -7.06 -9.50 -2.94
N LEU A 15 -6.34 -10.08 -3.91
CA LEU A 15 -6.95 -10.89 -4.96
C LEU A 15 -7.67 -12.12 -4.40
N ALA A 16 -7.05 -12.83 -3.46
CA ALA A 16 -7.67 -13.99 -2.81
C ALA A 16 -8.94 -13.59 -2.06
N PHE A 17 -8.89 -12.50 -1.29
CA PHE A 17 -10.05 -11.99 -0.58
C PHE A 17 -11.18 -11.58 -1.53
N GLN A 18 -10.86 -10.88 -2.62
CA GLN A 18 -11.83 -10.45 -3.62
C GLN A 18 -12.46 -11.65 -4.35
N ALA A 19 -11.69 -12.68 -4.69
CA ALA A 19 -12.22 -13.91 -5.28
C ALA A 19 -13.26 -14.56 -4.35
N VAL A 20 -12.97 -14.64 -3.05
CA VAL A 20 -13.92 -15.15 -2.04
C VAL A 20 -15.19 -14.31 -2.00
N MET A 21 -15.07 -12.97 -1.97
CA MET A 21 -16.22 -12.06 -1.92
C MET A 21 -17.09 -12.17 -3.19
N MET A 22 -16.48 -12.33 -4.36
CA MET A 22 -17.18 -12.55 -5.62
C MET A 22 -17.95 -13.88 -5.59
N VAL A 23 -17.33 -14.98 -5.14
CA VAL A 23 -17.98 -16.29 -5.01
C VAL A 23 -19.14 -16.22 -4.02
N LEU A 24 -18.96 -15.62 -2.84
CA LEU A 24 -20.03 -15.44 -1.87
C LEU A 24 -21.18 -14.60 -2.43
N SER A 25 -20.90 -13.58 -3.23
CA SER A 25 -21.91 -12.76 -3.89
C SER A 25 -22.73 -13.57 -4.90
N LEU A 26 -22.10 -14.51 -5.64
CA LEU A 26 -22.77 -15.42 -6.58
C LEU A 26 -23.65 -16.47 -5.87
N LEU A 27 -23.16 -17.02 -4.75
CA LEU A 27 -23.86 -18.05 -3.97
C LEU A 27 -25.05 -17.50 -3.18
N ARG A 28 -25.14 -16.19 -3.00
CA ARG A 28 -26.22 -15.55 -2.25
C ARG A 28 -27.56 -15.68 -2.98
N LYS A 29 -28.66 -16.03 -2.25
CA LYS A 29 -30.02 -16.13 -2.81
C LYS A 29 -30.39 -14.88 -3.61
N GLY A 30 -30.73 -15.07 -4.89
CA GLY A 30 -31.05 -14.00 -5.83
C GLY A 30 -29.85 -13.42 -6.60
N GLY A 31 -28.64 -13.87 -6.30
CA GLY A 31 -27.41 -13.44 -7.00
C GLY A 31 -27.02 -11.97 -6.82
N PRO A 32 -26.00 -11.50 -7.55
CA PRO A 32 -25.50 -10.14 -7.45
C PRO A 32 -26.45 -9.09 -8.07
N PHE A 33 -27.37 -9.48 -8.93
CA PHE A 33 -28.27 -8.59 -9.68
C PHE A 33 -29.65 -8.42 -9.05
N ALA A 34 -29.90 -8.97 -7.86
CA ALA A 34 -31.21 -8.93 -7.19
C ALA A 34 -31.61 -7.52 -6.71
N SER A 35 -30.69 -6.59 -6.55
CA SER A 35 -30.97 -5.19 -6.19
C SER A 35 -29.87 -4.27 -6.72
N LEU A 36 -30.21 -2.99 -6.95
CA LEU A 36 -29.26 -1.96 -7.42
C LEU A 36 -28.00 -1.88 -6.52
N ARG A 37 -28.20 -1.95 -5.20
CA ARG A 37 -27.09 -1.94 -4.22
C ARG A 37 -26.18 -3.17 -4.39
N ARG A 38 -26.74 -4.38 -4.61
CA ARG A 38 -25.94 -5.58 -4.84
C ARG A 38 -25.16 -5.51 -6.15
N GLN A 39 -25.74 -4.94 -7.20
CA GLN A 39 -25.04 -4.65 -8.45
C GLN A 39 -23.87 -3.72 -8.23
N GLY A 40 -24.05 -2.65 -7.42
CA GLY A 40 -22.96 -1.72 -7.05
C GLY A 40 -21.77 -2.44 -6.40
N TYR A 41 -22.02 -3.31 -5.40
CA TYR A 41 -20.95 -4.10 -4.78
C TYR A 41 -20.26 -5.04 -5.78
N TRP A 42 -21.06 -5.71 -6.65
CA TRP A 42 -20.51 -6.62 -7.65
C TRP A 42 -19.52 -5.90 -8.57
N TRP A 43 -19.92 -4.75 -9.12
CA TRP A 43 -19.05 -3.95 -9.97
C TRP A 43 -17.81 -3.42 -9.24
N LEU A 44 -17.93 -3.03 -7.98
CA LEU A 44 -16.78 -2.63 -7.17
C LEU A 44 -15.81 -3.80 -6.93
N TYR A 45 -16.30 -5.01 -6.67
CA TYR A 45 -15.44 -6.19 -6.52
C TYR A 45 -14.73 -6.53 -7.83
N VAL A 46 -15.43 -6.52 -8.96
CA VAL A 46 -14.85 -6.75 -10.28
C VAL A 46 -13.78 -5.70 -10.61
N THR A 47 -14.06 -4.43 -10.32
CA THR A 47 -13.12 -3.33 -10.58
C THR A 47 -11.84 -3.47 -9.74
N LEU A 48 -11.98 -3.74 -8.43
CA LEU A 48 -10.82 -3.95 -7.58
C LEU A 48 -10.00 -5.17 -8.00
N PHE A 49 -10.68 -6.28 -8.32
CA PHE A 49 -10.02 -7.50 -8.80
C PHE A 49 -9.21 -7.22 -10.07
N SER A 50 -9.82 -6.56 -11.06
CA SER A 50 -9.19 -6.25 -12.35
C SER A 50 -7.99 -5.31 -12.19
N VAL A 51 -8.12 -4.24 -11.40
CA VAL A 51 -7.03 -3.28 -11.15
C VAL A 51 -5.89 -3.92 -10.38
N THR A 52 -6.19 -4.74 -9.35
CA THR A 52 -5.17 -5.44 -8.58
C THR A 52 -4.44 -6.48 -9.43
N LEU A 53 -5.15 -7.20 -10.30
CA LEU A 53 -4.54 -8.14 -11.24
C LEU A 53 -3.62 -7.42 -12.22
N LEU A 54 -4.06 -6.29 -12.79
CA LEU A 54 -3.25 -5.46 -13.67
C LEU A 54 -1.99 -4.95 -12.96
N PHE A 55 -2.14 -4.46 -11.73
CA PHE A 55 -1.02 -4.01 -10.90
C PHE A 55 0.00 -5.13 -10.68
N LEU A 56 -0.46 -6.34 -10.35
CA LEU A 56 0.40 -7.50 -10.15
C LEU A 56 1.13 -7.91 -11.43
N LEU A 57 0.42 -7.94 -12.57
CA LEU A 57 1.01 -8.24 -13.88
C LEU A 57 2.08 -7.22 -14.25
N LEU A 58 1.83 -5.94 -14.02
CA LEU A 58 2.81 -4.86 -14.27
C LEU A 58 4.06 -5.03 -13.41
N ILE A 59 3.91 -5.34 -12.11
CA ILE A 59 5.06 -5.60 -11.24
C ILE A 59 5.88 -6.79 -11.75
N VAL A 60 5.23 -7.91 -12.08
CA VAL A 60 5.90 -9.11 -12.57
C VAL A 60 6.61 -8.83 -13.90
N PHE A 61 5.97 -8.08 -14.79
CA PHE A 61 6.57 -7.67 -16.07
C PHE A 61 7.81 -6.79 -15.87
N LEU A 62 7.73 -5.78 -14.98
CA LEU A 62 8.86 -4.92 -14.64
C LEU A 62 10.00 -5.71 -14.02
N MET A 63 9.72 -6.68 -13.14
CA MET A 63 10.74 -7.55 -12.55
C MET A 63 11.47 -8.41 -13.59
N ARG A 64 10.74 -8.95 -14.58
CA ARG A 64 11.35 -9.76 -15.65
C ARG A 64 12.28 -8.95 -16.55
N ARG A 65 12.02 -7.67 -16.77
CA ARG A 65 12.84 -6.81 -17.65
C ARG A 65 14.17 -6.35 -17.04
N ARG A 66 14.48 -6.66 -15.77
CA ARG A 66 15.75 -6.33 -15.06
C ARG A 66 16.30 -4.92 -15.34
N ARG A 67 15.44 -3.91 -15.52
CA ARG A 67 15.90 -2.55 -15.82
C ARG A 67 16.44 -1.85 -14.56
N PRO A 68 17.57 -1.12 -14.64
CA PRO A 68 18.16 -0.40 -13.50
C PRO A 68 17.24 0.70 -12.93
N CYS A 69 16.26 1.17 -13.71
CA CYS A 69 15.26 2.18 -13.31
C CYS A 69 13.99 1.60 -12.66
N LEU A 70 14.03 0.38 -12.10
CA LEU A 70 12.85 -0.28 -11.56
C LEU A 70 12.19 0.53 -10.43
N ASP A 71 13.01 1.14 -9.57
CA ASP A 71 12.52 1.91 -8.41
C ASP A 71 11.83 3.22 -8.84
N THR A 72 12.24 3.82 -9.95
CA THR A 72 11.64 5.06 -10.48
C THR A 72 10.22 4.84 -10.99
N PHE A 73 9.92 3.67 -11.57
CA PHE A 73 8.57 3.35 -12.06
C PHE A 73 7.69 2.71 -10.99
N PHE A 74 8.28 2.02 -10.03
CA PHE A 74 7.53 1.32 -8.99
C PHE A 74 6.87 2.30 -8.00
N LEU A 75 7.58 3.36 -7.61
CA LEU A 75 7.07 4.34 -6.64
C LEU A 75 5.76 5.02 -7.12
N PRO A 76 5.69 5.64 -8.33
CA PRO A 76 4.45 6.22 -8.82
C PRO A 76 3.34 5.18 -9.02
N LEU A 77 3.68 3.97 -9.48
CA LEU A 77 2.71 2.89 -9.64
C LEU A 77 2.08 2.48 -8.31
N GLN A 78 2.89 2.34 -7.26
CA GLN A 78 2.41 2.05 -5.90
C GLN A 78 1.54 3.18 -5.35
N THR A 79 1.94 4.44 -5.55
CA THR A 79 1.17 5.62 -5.14
C THR A 79 -0.20 5.65 -5.79
N PHE A 80 -0.25 5.38 -7.10
CA PHE A 80 -1.50 5.33 -7.86
C PHE A 80 -2.42 4.20 -7.38
N TYR A 81 -1.84 3.02 -7.15
CA TYR A 81 -2.59 1.87 -6.63
C TYR A 81 -3.16 2.15 -5.22
N THR A 82 -2.39 2.81 -4.35
CA THR A 82 -2.84 3.18 -3.01
C THR A 82 -3.99 4.19 -3.07
N ALA A 83 -3.89 5.21 -3.92
CA ALA A 83 -4.96 6.18 -4.13
C ALA A 83 -6.24 5.50 -4.63
N PHE A 84 -6.10 4.55 -5.58
CA PHE A 84 -7.21 3.76 -6.08
C PHE A 84 -7.86 2.90 -4.98
N LEU A 85 -7.07 2.23 -4.13
CA LEU A 85 -7.58 1.44 -3.00
C LEU A 85 -8.40 2.30 -2.02
N CYS A 86 -7.88 3.49 -1.68
CA CYS A 86 -8.58 4.42 -0.79
C CYS A 86 -9.92 4.87 -1.40
N LEU A 87 -9.90 5.27 -2.67
CA LEU A 87 -11.10 5.68 -3.40
C LEU A 87 -12.13 4.56 -3.47
N TRP A 88 -11.69 3.33 -3.79
CA TRP A 88 -12.53 2.14 -3.82
C TRP A 88 -13.17 1.89 -2.45
N GLY A 89 -12.39 1.96 -1.35
CA GLY A 89 -12.90 1.79 0.01
C GLY A 89 -13.97 2.84 0.36
N THR A 90 -13.80 4.07 -0.10
CA THR A 90 -14.80 5.14 0.05
C THR A 90 -16.07 4.84 -0.73
N CYS A 91 -15.98 4.36 -1.98
CA CYS A 91 -17.15 3.98 -2.76
C CYS A 91 -17.94 2.83 -2.11
N VAL A 92 -17.24 1.81 -1.58
CA VAL A 92 -17.91 0.73 -0.82
C VAL A 92 -18.59 1.29 0.43
N THR A 93 -17.91 2.16 1.18
CA THR A 93 -18.47 2.77 2.39
C THR A 93 -19.73 3.59 2.09
N LEU A 94 -19.73 4.35 1.00
CA LEU A 94 -20.93 5.09 0.58
C LEU A 94 -22.11 4.14 0.26
N LEU A 95 -21.86 3.01 -0.41
CA LEU A 95 -22.89 1.99 -0.62
C LEU A 95 -23.35 1.34 0.70
N ASP A 96 -22.45 1.17 1.66
CA ASP A 96 -22.76 0.66 3.00
C ASP A 96 -23.71 1.61 3.76
N GLN A 97 -23.51 2.93 3.63
CA GLN A 97 -24.37 3.94 4.26
C GLN A 97 -25.83 3.85 3.74
N PHE A 98 -26.08 3.47 2.51
CA PHE A 98 -27.44 3.17 2.02
C PHE A 98 -28.09 1.96 2.71
N GLY A 99 -27.31 1.16 3.44
CA GLY A 99 -27.79 0.06 4.27
C GLY A 99 -27.81 0.33 5.76
N GLY A 100 -27.48 1.54 6.18
CA GLY A 100 -27.35 1.90 7.61
C GLY A 100 -26.11 1.33 8.29
N ASN A 101 -25.10 0.91 7.51
CA ASN A 101 -23.85 0.37 8.04
C ASN A 101 -22.88 1.49 8.43
N SER A 102 -21.87 1.15 9.25
CA SER A 102 -20.83 2.06 9.73
C SER A 102 -19.75 2.37 8.69
N LEU A 103 -18.81 3.28 9.02
CA LEU A 103 -17.62 3.61 8.21
C LEU A 103 -16.52 2.53 8.24
N SER A 104 -16.83 1.29 8.58
CA SER A 104 -15.85 0.23 8.82
C SER A 104 -14.90 0.02 7.65
N VAL A 105 -15.43 -0.03 6.42
CA VAL A 105 -14.62 -0.30 5.22
C VAL A 105 -13.65 0.85 4.95
N PHE A 106 -14.10 2.11 5.05
CA PHE A 106 -13.23 3.28 4.95
C PHE A 106 -12.08 3.19 5.96
N THR A 107 -12.40 2.90 7.22
CA THR A 107 -11.43 2.79 8.30
C THR A 107 -10.39 1.71 8.00
N TYR A 108 -10.84 0.49 7.71
CA TYR A 108 -9.92 -0.63 7.48
C TYR A 108 -9.05 -0.44 6.24
N VAL A 109 -9.63 0.03 5.14
CA VAL A 109 -8.88 0.24 3.89
C VAL A 109 -7.86 1.37 4.07
N THR A 110 -8.25 2.51 4.66
CA THR A 110 -7.35 3.65 4.85
C THR A 110 -6.18 3.33 5.78
N LEU A 111 -6.44 2.67 6.92
CA LEU A 111 -5.39 2.25 7.85
C LEU A 111 -4.49 1.16 7.26
N SER A 112 -5.07 0.18 6.56
CA SER A 112 -4.29 -0.86 5.88
C SER A 112 -3.41 -0.28 4.77
N ALA A 113 -3.95 0.66 3.98
CA ALA A 113 -3.17 1.36 2.95
C ALA A 113 -2.00 2.12 3.57
N ALA A 114 -2.21 2.82 4.70
CA ALA A 114 -1.17 3.54 5.41
C ALA A 114 -0.06 2.62 5.96
N ALA A 115 -0.42 1.41 6.42
CA ALA A 115 0.51 0.45 7.00
C ALA A 115 1.27 -0.37 5.94
N LEU A 116 0.63 -0.71 4.83
CA LEU A 116 1.19 -1.62 3.83
C LEU A 116 1.95 -0.89 2.72
N THR A 117 1.76 0.42 2.55
CA THR A 117 2.39 1.20 1.48
C THR A 117 3.33 2.25 2.03
N VAL A 118 4.52 2.34 1.44
CA VAL A 118 5.50 3.37 1.80
C VAL A 118 5.32 4.54 0.86
N LEU A 119 4.62 5.57 1.33
CA LEU A 119 4.36 6.81 0.61
C LEU A 119 5.28 7.92 1.09
N GLN A 120 5.62 8.85 0.21
CA GLN A 120 6.27 10.09 0.62
C GLN A 120 5.29 10.93 1.46
N PRO A 121 5.76 11.74 2.43
CA PRO A 121 4.88 12.49 3.34
C PRO A 121 3.84 13.35 2.63
N TRP A 122 4.21 14.03 1.54
CA TRP A 122 3.29 14.87 0.78
C TRP A 122 2.25 14.03 -0.01
N GLN A 123 2.64 12.83 -0.52
CA GLN A 123 1.73 11.92 -1.21
C GLN A 123 0.69 11.34 -0.25
N SER A 124 1.12 10.91 0.95
CA SER A 124 0.21 10.42 1.98
C SER A 124 -0.76 11.51 2.45
N ALA A 125 -0.28 12.74 2.65
CA ALA A 125 -1.14 13.87 2.98
C ALA A 125 -2.20 14.11 1.91
N LEU A 126 -1.80 14.15 0.63
CA LEU A 126 -2.70 14.42 -0.48
C LEU A 126 -3.73 13.29 -0.68
N ILE A 127 -3.29 12.02 -0.63
CA ILE A 127 -4.18 10.86 -0.83
C ILE A 127 -5.20 10.77 0.31
N PHE A 128 -4.75 10.78 1.57
CA PHE A 128 -5.66 10.55 2.69
C PHE A 128 -6.59 11.75 2.93
N THR A 129 -6.08 13.00 2.82
CA THR A 129 -6.92 14.19 2.94
C THR A 129 -7.91 14.30 1.78
N GLY A 130 -7.45 14.07 0.54
CA GLY A 130 -8.32 14.06 -0.64
C GLY A 130 -9.43 13.00 -0.53
N ASN A 131 -9.09 11.80 -0.06
CA ASN A 131 -10.05 10.72 0.15
C ASN A 131 -11.07 11.05 1.27
N CYS A 132 -10.61 11.66 2.36
CA CYS A 132 -11.48 12.13 3.44
C CYS A 132 -12.44 13.22 2.96
N LEU A 133 -11.94 14.20 2.20
CA LEU A 133 -12.77 15.25 1.61
C LEU A 133 -13.81 14.66 0.65
N PHE A 134 -13.40 13.73 -0.21
CA PHE A 134 -14.31 13.04 -1.13
C PHE A 134 -15.44 12.31 -0.40
N LEU A 135 -15.12 11.57 0.68
CA LEU A 135 -16.11 10.90 1.51
C LEU A 135 -17.10 11.94 2.11
N ASN A 136 -16.57 12.99 2.76
CA ASN A 136 -17.41 13.98 3.45
C ASN A 136 -18.27 14.82 2.51
N LEU A 137 -17.83 15.04 1.26
CA LEU A 137 -18.63 15.72 0.23
C LEU A 137 -19.81 14.85 -0.24
N LEU A 138 -19.65 13.52 -0.29
CA LEU A 138 -20.69 12.61 -0.76
C LEU A 138 -21.59 12.07 0.35
N LEU A 139 -21.14 12.10 1.58
CA LEU A 139 -21.87 11.58 2.75
C LEU A 139 -23.27 12.23 2.93
N PRO A 140 -23.49 13.55 2.71
CA PRO A 140 -24.82 14.18 2.82
C PRO A 140 -25.85 13.61 1.84
N TYR A 141 -25.43 13.03 0.74
CA TYR A 141 -26.32 12.44 -0.27
C TYR A 141 -26.74 11.00 0.09
N THR A 142 -26.24 10.47 1.20
CA THR A 142 -26.65 9.16 1.73
C THR A 142 -27.86 9.33 2.65
N PRO A 143 -28.69 8.29 2.83
CA PRO A 143 -29.87 8.35 3.69
C PRO A 143 -29.55 8.37 5.19
N ALA A 144 -28.29 8.53 5.56
CA ALA A 144 -27.88 8.72 6.94
C ALA A 144 -28.42 10.05 7.47
N GLY A 145 -29.15 10.02 8.59
CA GLY A 145 -29.69 11.24 9.21
C GLY A 145 -28.57 12.22 9.64
N PRO A 146 -28.95 13.50 9.96
CA PRO A 146 -27.97 14.55 10.29
C PRO A 146 -27.00 14.19 11.43
N ASP A 147 -27.48 13.48 12.44
CA ASP A 147 -26.66 13.04 13.58
C ASP A 147 -25.59 12.02 13.17
N ASN A 148 -25.95 11.10 12.29
CA ASN A 148 -25.01 10.13 11.74
C ASN A 148 -23.98 10.78 10.81
N PHE A 149 -24.39 11.82 10.06
CA PHE A 149 -23.46 12.59 9.24
C PHE A 149 -22.35 13.22 10.08
N TYR A 150 -22.70 13.93 11.16
CA TYR A 150 -21.70 14.59 12.01
C TYR A 150 -20.72 13.57 12.63
N SER A 151 -21.27 12.50 13.20
CA SER A 151 -20.47 11.42 13.79
C SER A 151 -19.52 10.78 12.76
N ASN A 152 -20.01 10.49 11.57
CA ASN A 152 -19.24 9.90 10.49
C ASN A 152 -18.15 10.86 9.97
N ALA A 153 -18.44 12.16 9.86
CA ALA A 153 -17.48 13.17 9.44
C ALA A 153 -16.32 13.29 10.45
N VAL A 154 -16.63 13.36 11.74
CA VAL A 154 -15.62 13.41 12.81
C VAL A 154 -14.77 12.14 12.80
N ASN A 155 -15.40 10.96 12.74
CA ASN A 155 -14.68 9.68 12.71
C ASN A 155 -13.76 9.55 11.49
N SER A 156 -14.21 9.99 10.32
CA SER A 156 -13.37 9.95 9.10
C SER A 156 -12.15 10.86 9.22
N CYS A 157 -12.27 12.02 9.85
CA CYS A 157 -11.15 12.93 10.13
C CYS A 157 -10.13 12.28 11.09
N PHE A 158 -10.58 11.64 12.17
CA PHE A 158 -9.70 10.94 13.10
C PHE A 158 -8.96 9.77 12.43
N VAL A 159 -9.67 8.97 11.63
CA VAL A 159 -9.08 7.86 10.86
C VAL A 159 -8.02 8.39 9.89
N THR A 160 -8.31 9.49 9.20
CA THR A 160 -7.40 10.12 8.25
C THR A 160 -6.13 10.62 8.93
N LEU A 161 -6.25 11.30 10.07
CA LEU A 161 -5.10 11.72 10.87
C LEU A 161 -4.27 10.53 11.34
N GLY A 162 -4.92 9.48 11.87
CA GLY A 162 -4.24 8.26 12.29
C GLY A 162 -3.48 7.59 11.13
N ALA A 163 -4.11 7.47 9.97
CA ALA A 163 -3.50 6.91 8.77
C ALA A 163 -2.28 7.74 8.31
N PHE A 164 -2.38 9.07 8.37
CA PHE A 164 -1.26 9.95 8.03
C PHE A 164 -0.07 9.74 8.97
N PHE A 165 -0.28 9.67 10.29
CA PHE A 165 0.79 9.41 11.26
C PHE A 165 1.40 8.02 11.09
N ILE A 166 0.59 6.98 10.84
CA ILE A 166 1.07 5.64 10.54
C ILE A 166 1.96 5.65 9.30
N SER A 167 1.50 6.28 8.21
CA SER A 167 2.27 6.41 6.96
C SER A 167 3.61 7.14 7.18
N LEU A 168 3.63 8.24 7.96
CA LEU A 168 4.85 8.94 8.33
C LEU A 168 5.83 8.06 9.11
N TRP A 169 5.32 7.28 10.06
CA TRP A 169 6.12 6.36 10.85
C TRP A 169 6.79 5.31 9.95
N PHE A 170 6.02 4.66 9.08
CA PHE A 170 6.55 3.66 8.15
C PHE A 170 7.55 4.26 7.16
N TYR A 171 7.29 5.46 6.65
CA TYR A 171 8.24 6.17 5.78
C TYR A 171 9.57 6.44 6.50
N ARG A 172 9.54 7.01 7.71
CA ARG A 172 10.74 7.26 8.51
C ARG A 172 11.50 5.99 8.85
N SER A 173 10.80 4.94 9.25
CA SER A 173 11.40 3.63 9.53
C SER A 173 12.08 3.05 8.29
N LYS A 174 11.47 3.17 7.11
CA LYS A 174 12.06 2.71 5.85
C LYS A 174 13.31 3.50 5.47
N VAL A 175 13.26 4.82 5.58
CA VAL A 175 14.41 5.69 5.29
C VAL A 175 15.56 5.37 6.23
N SER A 176 15.31 5.25 7.54
CA SER A 176 16.31 4.86 8.53
C SER A 176 16.94 3.50 8.22
N SER A 177 16.13 2.51 7.86
CA SER A 177 16.62 1.18 7.48
C SER A 177 17.49 1.20 6.22
N CYS A 178 17.12 2.01 5.22
CA CYS A 178 17.93 2.17 4.02
C CYS A 178 19.27 2.83 4.32
N TYR A 179 19.28 3.85 5.19
CA TYR A 179 20.50 4.54 5.62
C TYR A 179 21.42 3.60 6.40
N ALA A 180 20.90 2.87 7.39
CA ALA A 180 21.66 1.88 8.13
C ALA A 180 22.30 0.81 7.22
N LYS A 181 21.53 0.34 6.22
CA LYS A 181 22.04 -0.61 5.24
C LYS A 181 23.20 -0.06 4.42
N SER A 182 23.13 1.20 3.98
CA SER A 182 24.20 1.82 3.21
C SER A 182 25.49 1.98 4.04
N ILE A 183 25.39 2.30 5.34
CA ILE A 183 26.54 2.35 6.24
C ILE A 183 27.18 0.98 6.38
N ILE A 184 26.40 -0.08 6.58
CA ILE A 184 26.90 -1.46 6.70
C ILE A 184 27.61 -1.89 5.40
N GLU A 185 27.06 -1.56 4.24
CA GLU A 185 27.68 -1.88 2.94
C GLU A 185 29.01 -1.15 2.78
N GLN A 186 29.10 0.12 3.21
CA GLN A 186 30.35 0.89 3.19
C GLN A 186 31.39 0.29 4.14
N GLN A 187 31.01 0.01 5.39
CA GLN A 187 31.91 -0.62 6.36
C GLN A 187 32.44 -1.97 5.88
N ASN A 188 31.60 -2.79 5.24
CA ASN A 188 32.01 -4.06 4.66
C ASN A 188 33.00 -3.88 3.49
N ALA A 189 32.85 -2.81 2.70
CA ALA A 189 33.80 -2.50 1.64
C ALA A 189 35.16 -2.07 2.23
N ASP A 190 35.15 -1.25 3.28
CA ASP A 190 36.38 -0.81 3.97
C ASP A 190 37.11 -1.99 4.62
N ILE A 191 36.40 -2.89 5.29
CA ILE A 191 36.98 -4.11 5.87
C ILE A 191 37.62 -4.98 4.79
N ARG A 192 36.96 -5.16 3.64
CA ARG A 192 37.53 -5.93 2.53
C ARG A 192 38.81 -5.29 1.99
N SER A 193 38.86 -3.96 1.87
CA SER A 193 40.05 -3.25 1.40
C SER A 193 41.22 -3.38 2.38
N MET A 194 40.96 -3.31 3.69
CA MET A 194 41.94 -3.53 4.73
C MET A 194 42.51 -4.95 4.73
N ASN A 195 41.63 -5.94 4.56
CA ASN A 195 42.08 -7.35 4.47
C ASN A 195 42.99 -7.59 3.27
N VAL A 196 42.71 -7.00 2.11
CA VAL A 196 43.57 -7.08 0.92
C VAL A 196 44.92 -6.42 1.19
N GLN A 197 44.95 -5.27 1.89
CA GLN A 197 46.20 -4.60 2.25
C GLN A 197 47.02 -5.43 3.24
N LEU A 198 46.36 -6.06 4.23
CA LEU A 198 47.04 -6.96 5.18
C LEU A 198 47.66 -8.18 4.50
N ASP A 199 46.92 -8.80 3.55
CA ASP A 199 47.41 -9.92 2.75
C ASP A 199 48.63 -9.51 1.91
N GLN A 200 48.60 -8.32 1.29
CA GLN A 200 49.75 -7.79 0.53
C GLN A 200 50.97 -7.54 1.43
N MET A 201 50.77 -7.00 2.62
CA MET A 201 51.85 -6.79 3.56
C MET A 201 52.45 -8.12 4.07
N ALA A 202 51.60 -9.10 4.37
CA ALA A 202 52.05 -10.43 4.79
C ALA A 202 52.90 -11.14 3.70
N HIS A 203 52.43 -11.06 2.45
CA HIS A 203 53.20 -11.64 1.32
C HIS A 203 54.51 -10.88 1.03
N THR A 204 54.55 -9.57 1.27
CA THR A 204 55.80 -8.80 1.07
C THR A 204 56.83 -9.11 2.15
N ASP A 205 56.44 -9.36 3.39
CA ASP A 205 57.32 -9.76 4.48
C ASP A 205 57.88 -11.16 4.27
N GLU A 206 57.12 -12.13 3.73
CA GLU A 206 57.65 -13.47 3.36
C GLU A 206 58.71 -13.41 2.26
N LEU A 207 58.56 -12.48 1.27
CA LEU A 207 59.52 -12.30 0.18
C LEU A 207 60.82 -11.61 0.58
N THR A 208 60.78 -10.76 1.60
CA THR A 208 61.97 -10.06 2.09
C THR A 208 62.79 -10.88 3.06
N GLY A 209 62.33 -12.05 3.51
CA GLY A 209 63.09 -13.00 4.34
C GLY A 209 63.51 -12.41 5.71
N MET A 210 62.96 -11.27 6.08
CA MET A 210 63.16 -10.69 7.42
C MET A 210 62.21 -11.39 8.42
N LYS A 211 62.81 -12.28 9.22
CA LYS A 211 62.21 -12.76 10.46
C LYS A 211 62.36 -11.71 11.54
#